data_29cb661e9daa60f2d638eda4b38684db
#
_entry.id   29cb661e9daa60f2d638eda4b38684db
#
_cell.length_a   1.000
_cell.length_b   1.000
_cell.length_c   1.000
_cell.angle_alpha   90.00
_cell.angle_beta   90.00
_cell.angle_gamma   90.00
#
_symmetry.space_group_name_H-M   'P 1'
#
loop_
_entity.id
_entity.type
_entity.pdbx_description
1 polymer ?
#
loop_
_entity_poly.entity_id
_entity_poly.type
_entity_poly.pdbx_seq_one_letter_code
_entity_poly.pdbx_strand_id
1 'polypeptide(L)'
;MDDASASAGYSHRHMERKMSAMACTVFNELRLEGKLCDVIIKVNGALFTSSWNNSEKRVYNIPGITPDMMKLIIEYAYTRTVPITVDNVERLLVAADQFNVMGIVRACSDFMKCQLCLENCIGICKFTEYYYCPELRQAAYMFILHNFEEMVKASTEFLELSVNEFKDIIEKDELNVKQEDAVFEAILKWIGHDPPNRKQHMAVLLPKVRLALMHAEYFMNNVKMHDYVKDSEECKPIVIDALKAMYDLNMNGPSSSDFTNPLTRPRLPYAILFAIGGWSGGSPTNAIETYDARADRWVNVTCQQESPRAYHGAAYLKGYVYIIGGFDSVDYFNSVKRFEPVKKTWHQVAPMHSRRCYVSVTVLENFIYAMGGFDGYVRLNTAERYEPETNQWTLIAPMHEQRSDASATTLYGKVYICGGFNGNECLFTAEVYDAKVDQWSLIAPMRSRRSGIGVIAYGEHVYAVGGFDGANRLRSAEAYNPVANTWRTIPTMFNPRSNFGIEVVDDLLFVVGGFNGFTTTFNVECYDEKTDEWYDAHDMSIYRSALSCCVVPGLPNVGEYAARRDNFVGSTPRDEVKYSSSTSTLPV
;
A
#
# COMPACT_ATOMS: atom_id res chain seq x y z
N MET A 1 -14.40 -42.42 -2.71
CA MET A 1 -15.81 -42.22 -3.22
C MET A 1 -16.31 -40.79 -3.06
N ASP A 2 -15.44 -39.84 -2.68
CA ASP A 2 -15.87 -38.47 -2.30
C ASP A 2 -15.53 -37.37 -3.32
N ASP A 3 -14.85 -37.70 -4.41
CA ASP A 3 -14.50 -36.71 -5.47
C ASP A 3 -15.59 -36.51 -6.55
N ALA A 4 -16.57 -37.39 -6.62
CA ALA A 4 -17.64 -37.28 -7.63
C ALA A 4 -18.76 -36.30 -7.24
N SER A 5 -18.94 -36.00 -5.94
CA SER A 5 -20.01 -35.10 -5.46
C SER A 5 -19.68 -33.61 -5.62
N ALA A 6 -18.38 -33.24 -5.52
CA ALA A 6 -17.93 -31.85 -5.63
C ALA A 6 -17.95 -31.33 -7.09
N SER A 7 -17.63 -32.20 -8.06
CA SER A 7 -17.67 -31.85 -9.49
C SER A 7 -19.10 -31.74 -10.04
N ALA A 8 -20.01 -32.55 -9.51
CA ALA A 8 -21.43 -32.49 -9.88
C ALA A 8 -22.13 -31.22 -9.39
N GLY A 9 -21.75 -30.73 -8.16
CA GLY A 9 -22.27 -29.50 -7.59
C GLY A 9 -21.86 -28.24 -8.35
N TYR A 10 -20.62 -28.20 -8.86
CA TYR A 10 -20.09 -27.06 -9.63
C TYR A 10 -20.70 -26.97 -11.03
N SER A 11 -20.89 -28.12 -11.68
CA SER A 11 -21.58 -28.22 -12.98
C SER A 11 -23.04 -27.79 -12.87
N HIS A 12 -23.73 -28.15 -11.79
CA HIS A 12 -25.15 -27.82 -11.60
C HIS A 12 -25.35 -26.30 -11.36
N ARG A 13 -24.49 -25.66 -10.56
CA ARG A 13 -24.54 -24.20 -10.34
C ARG A 13 -24.25 -23.39 -11.60
N HIS A 14 -23.35 -23.87 -12.46
CA HIS A 14 -23.03 -23.20 -13.73
C HIS A 14 -24.15 -23.35 -14.75
N MET A 15 -24.83 -24.50 -14.77
CA MET A 15 -25.98 -24.76 -15.60
C MET A 15 -27.21 -23.94 -15.16
N GLU A 16 -27.47 -23.81 -13.85
CA GLU A 16 -28.52 -22.94 -13.32
C GLU A 16 -28.32 -21.46 -13.69
N ARG A 17 -27.07 -20.94 -13.65
CA ARG A 17 -26.78 -19.58 -14.09
C ARG A 17 -27.00 -19.37 -15.58
N LYS A 18 -26.63 -20.32 -16.42
CA LYS A 18 -26.87 -20.26 -17.88
C LYS A 18 -28.37 -20.35 -18.23
N MET A 19 -29.09 -21.23 -17.58
CA MET A 19 -30.55 -21.33 -17.77
C MET A 19 -31.26 -20.06 -17.30
N SER A 20 -30.85 -19.46 -16.16
CA SER A 20 -31.41 -18.20 -15.67
C SER A 20 -31.20 -17.05 -16.66
N ALA A 21 -29.99 -16.91 -17.23
CA ALA A 21 -29.70 -15.88 -18.23
C ALA A 21 -30.52 -16.04 -19.49
N MET A 22 -30.66 -17.27 -19.99
CA MET A 22 -31.44 -17.59 -21.17
C MET A 22 -32.95 -17.35 -20.94
N ALA A 23 -33.47 -17.71 -19.77
CA ALA A 23 -34.85 -17.41 -19.37
C ALA A 23 -35.09 -15.89 -19.31
N CYS A 24 -34.17 -15.11 -18.74
CA CYS A 24 -34.26 -13.66 -18.71
C CYS A 24 -34.31 -13.05 -20.11
N THR A 25 -33.51 -13.56 -21.05
CA THR A 25 -33.50 -13.09 -22.44
C THR A 25 -34.86 -13.37 -23.11
N VAL A 26 -35.39 -14.58 -22.99
CA VAL A 26 -36.70 -14.96 -23.54
C VAL A 26 -37.82 -14.13 -22.93
N PHE A 27 -37.83 -13.93 -21.62
CA PHE A 27 -38.85 -13.08 -20.95
C PHE A 27 -38.75 -11.63 -21.41
N ASN A 28 -37.54 -11.10 -21.62
CA ASN A 28 -37.39 -9.75 -22.14
C ASN A 28 -37.90 -9.61 -23.60
N GLU A 29 -37.63 -10.59 -24.45
CA GLU A 29 -38.18 -10.63 -25.81
C GLU A 29 -39.70 -10.65 -25.81
N LEU A 30 -40.32 -11.53 -25.00
CA LEU A 30 -41.78 -11.58 -24.83
C LEU A 30 -42.37 -10.26 -24.31
N ARG A 31 -41.67 -9.60 -23.38
CA ARG A 31 -42.08 -8.28 -22.90
C ARG A 31 -42.02 -7.21 -23.99
N LEU A 32 -40.96 -7.19 -24.80
CA LEU A 32 -40.78 -6.24 -25.90
C LEU A 32 -41.86 -6.45 -26.98
N GLU A 33 -42.30 -7.71 -27.20
CA GLU A 33 -43.40 -8.06 -28.09
C GLU A 33 -44.80 -7.81 -27.48
N GLY A 34 -44.86 -7.31 -26.22
CA GLY A 34 -46.12 -7.11 -25.49
C GLY A 34 -46.85 -8.39 -25.10
N LYS A 35 -46.16 -9.56 -25.14
CA LYS A 35 -46.68 -10.86 -24.74
C LYS A 35 -46.43 -11.11 -23.24
N LEU A 36 -47.36 -11.78 -22.57
CA LEU A 36 -47.29 -12.10 -21.15
C LEU A 36 -47.12 -10.85 -20.22
N CYS A 37 -47.62 -9.69 -20.65
CA CYS A 37 -47.64 -8.48 -19.86
C CYS A 37 -49.04 -8.26 -19.27
N ASP A 38 -49.12 -8.26 -17.94
CA ASP A 38 -50.38 -8.12 -17.17
C ASP A 38 -50.46 -6.80 -16.37
N VAL A 39 -49.37 -6.03 -16.34
CA VAL A 39 -49.26 -4.79 -15.58
C VAL A 39 -48.70 -3.65 -16.45
N ILE A 40 -49.27 -2.47 -16.25
CA ILE A 40 -48.77 -1.21 -16.82
C ILE A 40 -48.26 -0.32 -15.71
N ILE A 41 -46.99 0.06 -15.79
CA ILE A 41 -46.36 1.03 -14.91
C ILE A 41 -46.39 2.39 -15.61
N LYS A 42 -46.98 3.40 -14.96
CA LYS A 42 -47.09 4.77 -15.51
C LYS A 42 -46.18 5.72 -14.69
N VAL A 43 -45.26 6.37 -15.39
CA VAL A 43 -44.32 7.31 -14.81
C VAL A 43 -44.33 8.60 -15.61
N ASN A 44 -44.76 9.70 -15.04
CA ASN A 44 -44.82 11.02 -15.70
C ASN A 44 -45.39 10.97 -17.14
N GLY A 45 -46.46 10.18 -17.34
CA GLY A 45 -47.10 10.00 -18.65
C GLY A 45 -46.54 8.90 -19.51
N ALA A 46 -45.31 8.44 -19.31
CA ALA A 46 -44.76 7.26 -19.99
C ALA A 46 -45.36 5.96 -19.44
N LEU A 47 -45.56 4.98 -20.32
CA LEU A 47 -46.16 3.68 -20.00
C LEU A 47 -45.14 2.57 -20.26
N PHE A 48 -44.94 1.69 -19.28
CA PHE A 48 -44.09 0.52 -19.37
C PHE A 48 -44.94 -0.74 -19.13
N THR A 49 -44.76 -1.76 -19.95
CA THR A 49 -45.38 -3.05 -19.75
C THR A 49 -44.47 -4.01 -19.01
N SER A 50 -45.01 -4.74 -18.04
CA SER A 50 -44.28 -5.72 -17.24
C SER A 50 -45.19 -6.88 -16.87
N SER A 51 -44.59 -8.03 -16.51
CA SER A 51 -45.30 -9.18 -15.99
C SER A 51 -45.24 -9.18 -14.47
N TRP A 52 -46.42 -9.16 -13.81
CA TRP A 52 -46.54 -9.10 -12.37
C TRP A 52 -47.62 -10.07 -11.88
N ASN A 53 -47.25 -11.06 -11.16
CA ASN A 53 -48.12 -12.15 -10.78
C ASN A 53 -49.28 -11.73 -9.83
N ASN A 54 -50.54 -12.02 -10.17
CA ASN A 54 -51.74 -11.94 -9.32
C ASN A 54 -52.18 -10.55 -8.77
N SER A 55 -52.19 -9.50 -9.58
CA SER A 55 -52.72 -8.21 -9.16
C SER A 55 -54.07 -7.90 -9.87
N GLU A 56 -55.07 -7.50 -9.13
CA GLU A 56 -56.36 -6.98 -9.66
C GLU A 56 -56.19 -5.61 -10.33
N LYS A 57 -55.13 -4.86 -9.96
CA LYS A 57 -54.84 -3.53 -10.48
C LYS A 57 -53.84 -3.62 -11.65
N ARG A 58 -54.29 -3.24 -12.84
CA ARG A 58 -53.51 -3.33 -14.08
C ARG A 58 -52.59 -2.12 -14.35
N VAL A 59 -52.86 -0.97 -13.69
CA VAL A 59 -52.07 0.27 -13.93
C VAL A 59 -51.61 0.84 -12.59
N TYR A 60 -50.29 1.02 -12.47
CA TYR A 60 -49.62 1.61 -11.30
C TYR A 60 -48.99 2.94 -11.70
N ASN A 61 -49.34 4.02 -11.00
CA ASN A 61 -48.66 5.30 -11.11
C ASN A 61 -47.51 5.37 -10.10
N ILE A 62 -46.31 5.61 -10.55
CA ILE A 62 -45.10 5.72 -9.70
C ILE A 62 -44.59 7.15 -9.79
N PRO A 63 -44.72 7.94 -8.68
CA PRO A 63 -44.16 9.28 -8.61
C PRO A 63 -42.66 9.25 -8.21
N GLY A 64 -41.96 10.38 -8.43
CA GLY A 64 -40.61 10.59 -7.89
C GLY A 64 -39.47 9.97 -8.68
N ILE A 65 -39.78 9.35 -9.83
CA ILE A 65 -38.77 8.80 -10.75
C ILE A 65 -38.97 9.36 -12.15
N THR A 66 -37.90 9.43 -12.94
CA THR A 66 -37.97 9.81 -14.35
C THR A 66 -38.18 8.59 -15.25
N PRO A 67 -38.84 8.73 -16.42
CA PRO A 67 -39.12 7.61 -17.31
C PRO A 67 -37.87 6.87 -17.79
N ASP A 68 -36.78 7.58 -18.03
CA ASP A 68 -35.48 7.01 -18.43
C ASP A 68 -34.90 6.10 -17.34
N MET A 69 -34.93 6.51 -16.07
CA MET A 69 -34.48 5.68 -14.93
C MET A 69 -35.38 4.46 -14.73
N MET A 70 -36.70 4.63 -14.83
CA MET A 70 -37.63 3.50 -14.74
C MET A 70 -37.38 2.47 -15.86
N LYS A 71 -37.12 2.95 -17.07
CA LYS A 71 -36.78 2.06 -18.20
C LYS A 71 -35.55 1.21 -17.87
N LEU A 72 -34.47 1.84 -17.36
CA LEU A 72 -33.24 1.13 -17.00
C LEU A 72 -33.48 0.09 -15.88
N ILE A 73 -34.29 0.41 -14.88
CA ILE A 73 -34.64 -0.52 -13.80
C ILE A 73 -35.42 -1.72 -14.35
N ILE A 74 -36.41 -1.47 -15.21
CA ILE A 74 -37.19 -2.55 -15.83
C ILE A 74 -36.30 -3.41 -16.73
N GLU A 75 -35.48 -2.81 -17.58
CA GLU A 75 -34.52 -3.55 -18.42
C GLU A 75 -33.59 -4.43 -17.57
N TYR A 76 -33.05 -3.89 -16.46
CA TYR A 76 -32.23 -4.68 -15.54
C TYR A 76 -33.00 -5.85 -14.92
N ALA A 77 -34.26 -5.68 -14.58
CA ALA A 77 -35.07 -6.75 -14.00
C ALA A 77 -35.17 -7.96 -14.93
N TYR A 78 -35.20 -7.74 -16.27
CA TYR A 78 -35.29 -8.77 -17.26
C TYR A 78 -33.94 -9.25 -17.84
N THR A 79 -32.95 -8.35 -17.96
CA THR A 79 -31.68 -8.66 -18.63
C THR A 79 -30.51 -8.88 -17.67
N ARG A 80 -30.63 -8.42 -16.42
CA ARG A 80 -29.56 -8.37 -15.43
C ARG A 80 -28.37 -7.49 -15.85
N THR A 81 -28.56 -6.64 -16.85
CA THR A 81 -27.57 -5.68 -17.33
C THR A 81 -28.16 -4.28 -17.31
N VAL A 82 -27.33 -3.29 -17.02
CA VAL A 82 -27.71 -1.87 -17.02
C VAL A 82 -26.53 -1.02 -17.50
N PRO A 83 -26.74 -0.11 -18.47
CA PRO A 83 -25.71 0.82 -18.88
C PRO A 83 -25.56 1.91 -17.83
N ILE A 84 -24.37 2.00 -17.21
CA ILE A 84 -24.03 3.03 -16.23
C ILE A 84 -23.05 4.00 -16.90
N THR A 85 -23.35 5.29 -16.80
CA THR A 85 -22.54 6.39 -17.34
C THR A 85 -22.36 7.48 -16.30
N VAL A 86 -21.43 8.38 -16.51
CA VAL A 86 -21.23 9.56 -15.64
C VAL A 86 -22.52 10.39 -15.51
N ASP A 87 -23.29 10.52 -16.61
CA ASP A 87 -24.50 11.35 -16.65
C ASP A 87 -25.70 10.73 -15.93
N ASN A 88 -25.75 9.39 -15.79
CA ASN A 88 -26.91 8.73 -15.23
C ASN A 88 -26.68 8.08 -13.85
N VAL A 89 -25.44 7.86 -13.43
CA VAL A 89 -25.10 7.04 -12.26
C VAL A 89 -25.77 7.51 -10.96
N GLU A 90 -25.78 8.80 -10.68
CA GLU A 90 -26.38 9.35 -9.45
C GLU A 90 -27.90 9.15 -9.46
N ARG A 91 -28.58 9.56 -10.54
CA ARG A 91 -30.04 9.42 -10.69
C ARG A 91 -30.46 7.96 -10.68
N LEU A 92 -29.66 7.10 -11.31
CA LEU A 92 -29.92 5.66 -11.37
C LEU A 92 -29.74 5.01 -10.00
N LEU A 93 -28.69 5.39 -9.23
CA LEU A 93 -28.49 4.88 -7.88
C LEU A 93 -29.66 5.27 -6.98
N VAL A 94 -30.05 6.55 -6.98
CA VAL A 94 -31.19 7.06 -6.19
C VAL A 94 -32.48 6.31 -6.53
N ALA A 95 -32.75 6.13 -7.84
CA ALA A 95 -33.92 5.41 -8.28
C ALA A 95 -33.87 3.93 -7.88
N ALA A 96 -32.72 3.28 -8.02
CA ALA A 96 -32.55 1.89 -7.67
C ALA A 96 -32.65 1.63 -6.15
N ASP A 97 -32.16 2.54 -5.34
CA ASP A 97 -32.28 2.51 -3.88
C ASP A 97 -33.74 2.62 -3.46
N GLN A 98 -34.49 3.56 -4.04
CA GLN A 98 -35.93 3.74 -3.78
C GLN A 98 -36.74 2.47 -4.04
N PHE A 99 -36.35 1.65 -5.04
CA PHE A 99 -37.00 0.37 -5.37
C PHE A 99 -36.28 -0.85 -4.79
N ASN A 100 -35.27 -0.64 -3.92
CA ASN A 100 -34.48 -1.71 -3.32
C ASN A 100 -33.85 -2.68 -4.34
N VAL A 101 -33.42 -2.16 -5.50
CA VAL A 101 -32.74 -2.94 -6.55
C VAL A 101 -31.24 -2.95 -6.28
N MET A 102 -30.84 -3.69 -5.26
CA MET A 102 -29.46 -3.69 -4.72
C MET A 102 -28.39 -4.07 -5.76
N GLY A 103 -28.73 -4.81 -6.82
CA GLY A 103 -27.80 -5.12 -7.90
C GLY A 103 -27.37 -3.87 -8.69
N ILE A 104 -28.30 -2.97 -8.99
CA ILE A 104 -27.99 -1.67 -9.62
C ILE A 104 -27.24 -0.76 -8.63
N VAL A 105 -27.68 -0.69 -7.36
CA VAL A 105 -27.02 0.13 -6.32
C VAL A 105 -25.55 -0.25 -6.20
N ARG A 106 -25.23 -1.55 -6.13
CA ARG A 106 -23.83 -2.02 -6.09
C ARG A 106 -23.06 -1.65 -7.36
N ALA A 107 -23.62 -1.89 -8.53
CA ALA A 107 -22.97 -1.58 -9.81
C ALA A 107 -22.69 -0.07 -9.96
N CYS A 108 -23.64 0.80 -9.56
CA CYS A 108 -23.44 2.24 -9.53
C CYS A 108 -22.37 2.65 -8.50
N SER A 109 -22.38 2.06 -7.30
CA SER A 109 -21.37 2.32 -6.28
C SER A 109 -19.97 1.92 -6.75
N ASP A 110 -19.83 0.77 -7.41
CA ASP A 110 -18.54 0.31 -7.95
C ASP A 110 -18.07 1.21 -9.09
N PHE A 111 -18.98 1.65 -9.95
CA PHE A 111 -18.66 2.64 -10.98
C PHE A 111 -18.16 3.95 -10.38
N MET A 112 -18.88 4.51 -9.36
CA MET A 112 -18.47 5.75 -8.70
C MET A 112 -17.14 5.61 -7.97
N LYS A 113 -16.83 4.44 -7.35
CA LYS A 113 -15.50 4.15 -6.76
C LYS A 113 -14.39 4.24 -7.81
N CYS A 114 -14.62 3.72 -9.02
CA CYS A 114 -13.64 3.80 -10.11
C CYS A 114 -13.46 5.20 -10.69
N GLN A 115 -14.43 6.10 -10.50
CA GLN A 115 -14.41 7.48 -10.98
C GLN A 115 -14.00 8.50 -9.91
N LEU A 116 -13.59 8.06 -8.70
CA LEU A 116 -13.11 8.95 -7.65
C LEU A 116 -11.90 9.75 -8.15
N CYS A 117 -11.96 11.06 -7.99
CA CYS A 117 -10.88 12.00 -8.32
C CYS A 117 -10.85 13.15 -7.30
N LEU A 118 -9.84 14.01 -7.40
CA LEU A 118 -9.62 15.13 -6.46
C LEU A 118 -10.77 16.14 -6.44
N GLU A 119 -11.49 16.26 -7.55
CA GLU A 119 -12.55 17.28 -7.74
C GLU A 119 -13.91 16.80 -7.26
N ASN A 120 -14.18 15.45 -7.21
CA ASN A 120 -15.50 14.90 -6.92
C ASN A 120 -15.58 14.11 -5.59
N CYS A 121 -14.47 13.85 -4.93
CA CYS A 121 -14.43 12.95 -3.77
C CYS A 121 -15.26 13.47 -2.60
N ILE A 122 -15.30 14.78 -2.36
CA ILE A 122 -16.10 15.40 -1.30
C ILE A 122 -17.60 15.31 -1.64
N GLY A 123 -17.97 15.64 -2.88
CA GLY A 123 -19.36 15.53 -3.36
C GLY A 123 -19.89 14.10 -3.27
N ILE A 124 -19.10 13.10 -3.68
CA ILE A 124 -19.45 11.69 -3.54
C ILE A 124 -19.58 11.30 -2.06
N CYS A 125 -18.68 11.74 -1.19
CA CYS A 125 -18.76 11.48 0.24
C CYS A 125 -20.07 12.03 0.83
N LYS A 126 -20.44 13.29 0.52
CA LYS A 126 -21.71 13.91 0.94
C LYS A 126 -22.93 13.19 0.36
N PHE A 127 -22.88 12.82 -0.93
CA PHE A 127 -23.95 12.05 -1.56
C PHE A 127 -24.27 10.76 -0.80
N THR A 128 -23.25 10.04 -0.33
CA THR A 128 -23.41 8.78 0.41
C THR A 128 -23.92 8.95 1.85
N GLU A 129 -24.02 10.17 2.37
CA GLU A 129 -24.68 10.45 3.67
C GLU A 129 -26.21 10.35 3.56
N TYR A 130 -26.76 10.69 2.39
CA TYR A 130 -28.20 10.62 2.13
C TYR A 130 -28.62 9.22 1.64
N TYR A 131 -27.75 8.53 0.88
CA TYR A 131 -28.04 7.21 0.31
C TYR A 131 -27.10 6.20 0.97
N TYR A 132 -27.66 5.21 1.63
CA TYR A 132 -26.90 4.26 2.45
C TYR A 132 -25.99 3.36 1.59
N CYS A 133 -24.81 3.87 1.23
CA CYS A 133 -23.76 3.18 0.49
C CYS A 133 -22.46 3.18 1.31
N PRO A 134 -22.37 2.38 2.41
CA PRO A 134 -21.26 2.47 3.36
C PRO A 134 -19.89 2.18 2.75
N GLU A 135 -19.81 1.25 1.79
CA GLU A 135 -18.55 0.93 1.12
C GLU A 135 -18.06 2.07 0.21
N LEU A 136 -18.97 2.75 -0.51
CA LEU A 136 -18.62 3.90 -1.34
C LEU A 136 -18.23 5.09 -0.46
N ARG A 137 -18.96 5.32 0.64
CA ARG A 137 -18.64 6.36 1.63
C ARG A 137 -17.23 6.15 2.18
N GLN A 138 -16.92 4.93 2.63
CA GLN A 138 -15.61 4.61 3.15
C GLN A 138 -14.51 4.83 2.09
N ALA A 139 -14.74 4.42 0.85
CA ALA A 139 -13.79 4.60 -0.24
C ALA A 139 -13.54 6.09 -0.55
N ALA A 140 -14.60 6.90 -0.64
CA ALA A 140 -14.50 8.34 -0.88
C ALA A 140 -13.81 9.06 0.29
N TYR A 141 -14.14 8.70 1.53
CA TYR A 141 -13.53 9.29 2.72
C TYR A 141 -12.03 8.95 2.81
N MET A 142 -11.65 7.68 2.59
CA MET A 142 -10.25 7.29 2.55
C MET A 142 -9.50 7.96 1.40
N PHE A 143 -10.14 8.16 0.25
CA PHE A 143 -9.55 8.90 -0.86
C PHE A 143 -9.23 10.36 -0.47
N ILE A 144 -10.15 11.04 0.26
CA ILE A 144 -9.93 12.38 0.81
C ILE A 144 -8.73 12.39 1.76
N LEU A 145 -8.67 11.43 2.70
CA LEU A 145 -7.58 11.36 3.68
C LEU A 145 -6.22 11.08 3.02
N HIS A 146 -6.18 10.18 2.03
CA HIS A 146 -4.94 9.78 1.36
C HIS A 146 -4.39 10.83 0.41
N ASN A 147 -5.26 11.64 -0.21
CA ASN A 147 -4.89 12.65 -1.21
C ASN A 147 -5.14 14.08 -0.72
N PHE A 148 -5.04 14.31 0.59
CA PHE A 148 -5.47 15.56 1.21
C PHE A 148 -4.77 16.80 0.63
N GLU A 149 -3.44 16.78 0.49
CA GLU A 149 -2.69 17.94 0.01
C GLU A 149 -3.05 18.32 -1.43
N GLU A 150 -3.20 17.32 -2.30
CA GLU A 150 -3.59 17.51 -3.70
C GLU A 150 -5.05 17.94 -3.81
N MET A 151 -5.92 17.35 -3.01
CA MET A 151 -7.36 17.68 -2.96
C MET A 151 -7.56 19.12 -2.50
N VAL A 152 -6.86 19.57 -1.46
CA VAL A 152 -6.91 20.97 -1.00
C VAL A 152 -6.48 21.95 -2.10
N LYS A 153 -5.54 21.55 -2.98
CA LYS A 153 -5.09 22.41 -4.10
C LYS A 153 -6.10 22.46 -5.24
N ALA A 154 -6.67 21.31 -5.61
CA ALA A 154 -7.47 21.14 -6.83
C ALA A 154 -8.98 21.35 -6.62
N SER A 155 -9.54 20.91 -5.49
CA SER A 155 -10.98 20.89 -5.27
C SER A 155 -11.53 22.25 -4.81
N THR A 156 -12.57 22.72 -5.49
CA THR A 156 -13.38 23.88 -5.03
C THR A 156 -14.35 23.47 -3.93
N GLU A 157 -14.83 22.22 -3.91
CA GLU A 157 -15.74 21.68 -2.90
C GLU A 157 -15.11 21.71 -1.49
N PHE A 158 -13.77 21.66 -1.39
CA PHE A 158 -13.04 21.82 -0.14
C PHE A 158 -13.40 23.12 0.58
N LEU A 159 -13.56 24.22 -0.17
CA LEU A 159 -13.90 25.52 0.38
C LEU A 159 -15.35 25.61 0.91
N GLU A 160 -16.20 24.65 0.52
CA GLU A 160 -17.59 24.58 0.95
C GLU A 160 -17.82 23.66 2.16
N LEU A 161 -16.74 23.04 2.68
CA LEU A 161 -16.83 22.24 3.91
C LEU A 161 -17.28 23.10 5.09
N SER A 162 -18.17 22.55 5.94
CA SER A 162 -18.46 23.12 7.24
C SER A 162 -17.25 22.96 8.17
N VAL A 163 -17.19 23.75 9.24
CA VAL A 163 -16.12 23.64 10.24
C VAL A 163 -16.04 22.25 10.87
N ASN A 164 -17.17 21.58 11.05
CA ASN A 164 -17.19 20.24 11.65
C ASN A 164 -16.68 19.18 10.69
N GLU A 165 -17.10 19.20 9.42
CA GLU A 165 -16.59 18.29 8.39
C GLU A 165 -15.07 18.46 8.22
N PHE A 166 -14.59 19.70 8.14
CA PHE A 166 -13.16 19.98 7.98
C PHE A 166 -12.37 19.55 9.22
N LYS A 167 -12.88 19.88 10.43
CA LYS A 167 -12.29 19.43 11.69
C LYS A 167 -12.17 17.91 11.73
N ASP A 168 -13.25 17.20 11.39
CA ASP A 168 -13.29 15.73 11.42
C ASP A 168 -12.28 15.10 10.45
N ILE A 169 -11.97 15.74 9.31
CA ILE A 169 -10.92 15.31 8.38
C ILE A 169 -9.54 15.51 9.00
N ILE A 170 -9.23 16.72 9.49
CA ILE A 170 -7.87 17.05 9.93
C ILE A 170 -7.50 16.43 11.29
N GLU A 171 -8.46 15.99 12.10
CA GLU A 171 -8.15 15.30 13.36
C GLU A 171 -7.79 13.81 13.17
N LYS A 172 -8.09 13.21 12.00
CA LYS A 172 -7.85 11.78 11.75
C LYS A 172 -6.37 11.45 11.73
N ASP A 173 -6.01 10.36 12.38
CA ASP A 173 -4.64 9.85 12.36
C ASP A 173 -4.25 9.30 10.98
N GLU A 174 -5.23 8.85 10.19
CA GLU A 174 -5.07 8.35 8.82
C GLU A 174 -4.84 9.45 7.78
N LEU A 175 -4.88 10.73 8.16
CA LEU A 175 -4.63 11.84 7.24
C LEU A 175 -3.20 11.79 6.70
N ASN A 176 -3.07 11.62 5.39
CA ASN A 176 -1.76 11.55 4.73
C ASN A 176 -1.28 12.97 4.36
N VAL A 177 -0.36 13.47 5.15
CA VAL A 177 0.37 14.72 4.90
C VAL A 177 1.86 14.49 5.12
N LYS A 178 2.69 15.10 4.29
CA LYS A 178 4.15 15.00 4.46
C LYS A 178 4.63 15.77 5.68
N GLN A 179 4.07 16.95 5.89
CA GLN A 179 4.37 17.84 7.02
C GLN A 179 3.06 18.44 7.55
N GLU A 180 3.00 18.70 8.84
CA GLU A 180 1.82 19.33 9.46
C GLU A 180 1.60 20.79 9.01
N ASP A 181 2.63 21.40 8.42
CA ASP A 181 2.55 22.72 7.78
C ASP A 181 1.43 22.75 6.73
N ALA A 182 1.29 21.66 5.95
CA ALA A 182 0.23 21.54 4.94
C ALA A 182 -1.18 21.58 5.54
N VAL A 183 -1.36 21.07 6.76
CA VAL A 183 -2.66 21.12 7.47
C VAL A 183 -2.95 22.56 7.91
N PHE A 184 -1.94 23.27 8.44
CA PHE A 184 -2.10 24.66 8.82
C PHE A 184 -2.40 25.55 7.60
N GLU A 185 -1.69 25.38 6.51
CA GLU A 185 -1.95 26.10 5.24
C GLU A 185 -3.36 25.82 4.69
N ALA A 186 -3.85 24.57 4.83
CA ALA A 186 -5.22 24.23 4.46
C ALA A 186 -6.25 24.98 5.33
N ILE A 187 -6.00 25.14 6.63
CA ILE A 187 -6.83 25.94 7.53
C ILE A 187 -6.86 27.41 7.06
N LEU A 188 -5.69 27.97 6.75
CA LEU A 188 -5.61 29.35 6.25
C LEU A 188 -6.34 29.52 4.93
N LYS A 189 -6.21 28.59 3.99
CA LYS A 189 -6.93 28.59 2.71
C LYS A 189 -8.45 28.56 2.92
N TRP A 190 -8.93 27.68 3.81
CA TRP A 190 -10.35 27.56 4.11
C TRP A 190 -10.92 28.83 4.80
N ILE A 191 -10.19 29.42 5.76
CA ILE A 191 -10.58 30.69 6.40
C ILE A 191 -10.54 31.82 5.36
N GLY A 192 -9.52 31.86 4.51
CA GLY A 192 -9.33 32.88 3.48
C GLY A 192 -10.44 32.97 2.44
N HIS A 193 -11.26 31.92 2.29
CA HIS A 193 -12.43 31.93 1.41
C HIS A 193 -13.58 32.81 1.96
N ASP A 194 -13.77 32.87 3.27
CA ASP A 194 -14.78 33.71 3.95
C ASP A 194 -14.26 34.17 5.32
N PRO A 195 -13.27 35.08 5.37
CA PRO A 195 -12.65 35.47 6.63
C PRO A 195 -13.60 36.03 7.67
N PRO A 196 -14.63 36.86 7.32
CA PRO A 196 -15.54 37.42 8.30
C PRO A 196 -16.27 36.36 9.14
N ASN A 197 -16.66 35.25 8.52
CA ASN A 197 -17.43 34.19 9.16
C ASN A 197 -16.57 33.04 9.66
N ARG A 198 -15.30 32.89 9.20
CA ARG A 198 -14.49 31.69 9.47
C ARG A 198 -13.31 31.92 10.39
N LYS A 199 -12.79 33.15 10.53
CA LYS A 199 -11.61 33.44 11.40
C LYS A 199 -11.82 32.99 12.86
N GLN A 200 -13.05 33.06 13.38
CA GLN A 200 -13.40 32.62 14.73
C GLN A 200 -13.18 31.12 14.97
N HIS A 201 -13.14 30.31 13.90
CA HIS A 201 -12.94 28.88 14.00
C HIS A 201 -11.48 28.44 14.10
N MET A 202 -10.52 29.40 14.05
CA MET A 202 -9.11 29.11 14.20
C MET A 202 -8.83 28.33 15.51
N ALA A 203 -9.41 28.75 16.62
CA ALA A 203 -9.21 28.11 17.93
C ALA A 203 -9.79 26.67 18.00
N VAL A 204 -10.76 26.34 17.11
CA VAL A 204 -11.33 24.98 17.00
C VAL A 204 -10.49 24.08 16.14
N LEU A 205 -9.91 24.62 15.06
CA LEU A 205 -9.15 23.84 14.06
C LEU A 205 -7.68 23.68 14.46
N LEU A 206 -7.05 24.71 15.04
CA LEU A 206 -5.63 24.72 15.41
C LEU A 206 -5.20 23.54 16.32
N PRO A 207 -5.99 23.11 17.33
CA PRO A 207 -5.65 21.96 18.17
C PRO A 207 -5.66 20.61 17.43
N LYS A 208 -6.18 20.56 16.19
CA LYS A 208 -6.23 19.35 15.37
C LYS A 208 -4.98 19.15 14.52
N VAL A 209 -4.17 20.19 14.43
CA VAL A 209 -2.83 20.15 13.82
C VAL A 209 -1.84 19.60 14.84
N ARG A 210 -0.95 18.72 14.43
CA ARG A 210 0.11 18.14 15.28
C ARG A 210 1.25 19.16 15.46
N LEU A 211 0.94 20.29 16.09
CA LEU A 211 1.79 21.49 16.16
C LEU A 211 3.21 21.21 16.65
N ALA A 212 3.38 20.28 17.58
CA ALA A 212 4.69 19.95 18.12
C ALA A 212 5.56 19.10 17.17
N LEU A 213 5.00 18.57 16.09
CA LEU A 213 5.72 17.85 15.03
C LEU A 213 6.13 18.75 13.86
N MET A 214 5.76 20.02 13.90
CA MET A 214 6.20 21.02 12.91
C MET A 214 7.66 21.40 13.12
N HIS A 215 8.29 21.87 12.05
CA HIS A 215 9.60 22.48 12.18
C HIS A 215 9.53 23.73 13.06
N ALA A 216 10.40 23.84 14.06
CA ALA A 216 10.33 24.91 15.07
C ALA A 216 10.36 26.31 14.46
N GLU A 217 11.17 26.52 13.42
CA GLU A 217 11.27 27.80 12.72
C GLU A 217 9.95 28.16 11.99
N TYR A 218 9.33 27.17 11.31
CA TYR A 218 8.04 27.38 10.66
C TYR A 218 6.95 27.72 11.69
N PHE A 219 6.87 26.96 12.78
CA PHE A 219 5.92 27.21 13.87
C PHE A 219 6.05 28.63 14.44
N MET A 220 7.29 29.06 14.73
CA MET A 220 7.53 30.39 15.30
C MET A 220 7.18 31.52 14.34
N ASN A 221 7.55 31.40 13.06
CA ASN A 221 7.42 32.49 12.11
C ASN A 221 6.04 32.54 11.43
N ASN A 222 5.43 31.37 11.15
CA ASN A 222 4.21 31.29 10.36
C ASN A 222 2.96 31.01 11.21
N VAL A 223 3.06 30.14 12.24
CA VAL A 223 1.89 29.80 13.05
C VAL A 223 1.71 30.80 14.19
N LYS A 224 2.69 30.91 15.08
CA LYS A 224 2.61 31.78 16.27
C LYS A 224 2.42 33.25 15.94
N MET A 225 3.07 33.75 14.86
CA MET A 225 3.04 35.15 14.46
C MET A 225 1.90 35.48 13.48
N HIS A 226 1.11 34.48 13.07
CA HIS A 226 -0.03 34.71 12.15
C HIS A 226 -1.12 35.55 12.82
N ASP A 227 -1.72 36.49 12.09
CA ASP A 227 -2.74 37.42 12.60
C ASP A 227 -3.96 36.73 13.24
N TYR A 228 -4.40 35.59 12.70
CA TYR A 228 -5.52 34.82 13.27
C TYR A 228 -5.17 34.06 14.55
N VAL A 229 -3.88 33.94 14.88
CA VAL A 229 -3.39 33.19 16.06
C VAL A 229 -2.89 34.15 17.13
N LYS A 230 -2.00 35.12 16.79
CA LYS A 230 -1.35 36.02 17.75
C LYS A 230 -2.33 36.91 18.53
N ASP A 231 -3.41 37.36 17.86
CA ASP A 231 -4.41 38.26 18.41
C ASP A 231 -5.59 37.54 19.07
N SER A 232 -5.62 36.21 19.05
CA SER A 232 -6.67 35.37 19.65
C SER A 232 -6.31 34.92 21.05
N GLU A 233 -7.09 35.35 22.05
CA GLU A 233 -6.92 34.88 23.42
C GLU A 233 -7.15 33.36 23.57
N GLU A 234 -8.03 32.79 22.73
CA GLU A 234 -8.36 31.36 22.72
C GLU A 234 -7.20 30.52 22.15
N CYS A 235 -6.38 31.07 21.24
CA CYS A 235 -5.25 30.38 20.65
C CYS A 235 -4.00 30.42 21.55
N LYS A 236 -3.88 31.37 22.46
CA LYS A 236 -2.70 31.51 23.35
C LYS A 236 -2.35 30.24 24.15
N PRO A 237 -3.30 29.59 24.86
CA PRO A 237 -2.99 28.35 25.57
C PRO A 237 -2.52 27.24 24.64
N ILE A 238 -3.11 27.12 23.44
CA ILE A 238 -2.74 26.12 22.43
C ILE A 238 -1.29 26.29 21.99
N VAL A 239 -0.88 27.54 21.72
CA VAL A 239 0.49 27.88 21.33
C VAL A 239 1.47 27.58 22.48
N ILE A 240 1.10 27.88 23.74
CA ILE A 240 1.95 27.60 24.90
C ILE A 240 2.13 26.09 25.09
N ASP A 241 1.06 25.31 24.97
CA ASP A 241 1.11 23.85 25.12
C ASP A 241 1.91 23.20 23.97
N ALA A 242 1.79 23.73 22.74
CA ALA A 242 2.61 23.29 21.62
C ALA A 242 4.10 23.55 21.86
N LEU A 243 4.46 24.75 22.34
CA LEU A 243 5.87 25.08 22.66
C LEU A 243 6.45 24.21 23.77
N LYS A 244 5.67 23.89 24.82
CA LYS A 244 6.09 22.95 25.85
C LYS A 244 6.34 21.56 25.27
N ALA A 245 5.39 21.06 24.47
CA ALA A 245 5.50 19.75 23.85
C ALA A 245 6.70 19.67 22.89
N MET A 246 6.96 20.71 22.09
CA MET A 246 8.17 20.79 21.24
C MET A 246 9.46 20.77 22.07
N TYR A 247 9.49 21.51 23.17
CA TYR A 247 10.66 21.52 24.07
C TYR A 247 10.90 20.12 24.67
N ASP A 248 9.84 19.47 25.15
CA ASP A 248 9.93 18.14 25.76
C ASP A 248 10.41 17.09 24.75
N LEU A 249 9.91 17.12 23.50
CA LEU A 249 10.38 16.25 22.42
C LEU A 249 11.87 16.47 22.09
N ASN A 250 12.33 17.73 22.05
CA ASN A 250 13.72 18.04 21.75
C ASN A 250 14.67 17.62 22.87
N MET A 251 14.25 17.71 24.14
CA MET A 251 15.10 17.40 25.30
C MET A 251 15.14 15.91 25.63
N ASN A 252 14.03 15.21 25.49
CA ASN A 252 13.84 13.83 25.95
C ASN A 252 13.75 12.80 24.81
N GLY A 253 13.66 13.28 23.56
CA GLY A 253 13.34 12.44 22.41
C GLY A 253 11.90 11.91 22.44
N PRO A 254 11.45 11.24 21.37
CA PRO A 254 10.10 10.70 21.30
C PRO A 254 9.91 9.55 22.30
N SER A 255 8.90 9.67 23.15
CA SER A 255 8.53 8.67 24.17
C SER A 255 7.17 8.03 23.83
N SER A 256 6.86 6.89 24.44
CA SER A 256 5.55 6.23 24.27
C SER A 256 4.38 7.08 24.79
N SER A 257 4.64 8.03 25.71
CA SER A 257 3.64 8.98 26.20
C SER A 257 3.25 10.04 25.17
N ASP A 258 4.10 10.28 24.15
CA ASP A 258 3.83 11.28 23.11
C ASP A 258 2.69 10.86 22.18
N PHE A 259 2.41 9.57 22.07
CA PHE A 259 1.28 9.08 21.30
C PHE A 259 -0.10 9.37 21.94
N THR A 260 -0.13 9.73 23.21
CA THR A 260 -1.36 10.10 23.91
C THR A 260 -1.71 11.59 23.79
N ASN A 261 -0.72 12.43 23.53
CA ASN A 261 -0.91 13.87 23.36
C ASN A 261 -1.28 14.19 21.90
N PRO A 262 -2.44 14.80 21.61
CA PRO A 262 -2.84 15.14 20.24
C PRO A 262 -1.84 16.04 19.48
N LEU A 263 -1.04 16.85 20.19
CA LEU A 263 -0.09 17.76 19.57
C LEU A 263 1.22 17.07 19.12
N THR A 264 1.57 15.94 19.76
CA THR A 264 2.81 15.19 19.50
C THR A 264 2.57 13.84 18.83
N ARG A 265 1.32 13.36 18.77
CA ARG A 265 0.96 12.07 18.22
C ARG A 265 1.18 12.05 16.70
N PRO A 266 2.11 11.22 16.17
CA PRO A 266 2.32 11.13 14.74
C PRO A 266 1.10 10.55 14.05
N ARG A 267 0.85 10.98 12.81
CA ARG A 267 -0.21 10.37 11.98
C ARG A 267 0.18 8.96 11.60
N LEU A 268 -0.82 8.15 11.24
CA LEU A 268 -0.56 6.83 10.69
C LEU A 268 0.14 6.95 9.33
N PRO A 269 1.09 6.07 9.02
CA PRO A 269 1.79 6.09 7.75
C PRO A 269 0.86 5.68 6.60
N TYR A 270 0.96 6.36 5.46
CA TYR A 270 0.27 5.95 4.23
C TYR A 270 0.84 4.64 3.67
N ALA A 271 2.14 4.44 3.82
CA ALA A 271 2.85 3.26 3.35
C ALA A 271 3.58 2.58 4.51
N ILE A 272 3.48 1.25 4.56
CA ILE A 272 4.13 0.40 5.55
C ILE A 272 5.23 -0.40 4.88
N LEU A 273 6.42 -0.39 5.48
CA LEU A 273 7.53 -1.26 5.09
C LEU A 273 7.38 -2.62 5.77
N PHE A 274 7.31 -3.68 4.98
CA PHE A 274 7.31 -5.07 5.45
C PHE A 274 8.72 -5.64 5.34
N ALA A 275 9.23 -6.21 6.41
CA ALA A 275 10.44 -7.00 6.47
C ALA A 275 10.06 -8.46 6.74
N ILE A 276 10.37 -9.35 5.78
CA ILE A 276 9.76 -10.68 5.70
C ILE A 276 10.84 -11.75 5.72
N GLY A 277 10.70 -12.74 6.59
CA GLY A 277 11.54 -13.93 6.65
C GLY A 277 13.01 -13.61 6.89
N GLY A 278 13.88 -14.37 6.26
CA GLY A 278 15.32 -14.26 6.35
C GLY A 278 15.96 -15.31 7.22
N TRP A 279 17.21 -15.08 7.59
CA TRP A 279 18.05 -15.97 8.38
C TRP A 279 18.35 -15.33 9.75
N SER A 280 17.97 -16.02 10.83
CA SER A 280 18.16 -15.54 12.21
C SER A 280 18.49 -16.72 13.13
N GLY A 281 19.45 -16.56 14.03
CA GLY A 281 19.78 -17.60 15.01
C GLY A 281 20.27 -18.93 14.41
N GLY A 282 20.87 -18.89 13.20
CA GLY A 282 21.41 -20.09 12.53
C GLY A 282 20.40 -20.86 11.67
N SER A 283 19.18 -20.36 11.49
CA SER A 283 18.14 -20.97 10.66
C SER A 283 17.26 -19.93 9.96
N PRO A 284 16.54 -20.34 8.89
CA PRO A 284 15.50 -19.49 8.31
C PRO A 284 14.39 -19.18 9.32
N THR A 285 13.79 -18.00 9.19
CA THR A 285 12.69 -17.55 10.05
C THR A 285 11.45 -17.22 9.21
N ASN A 286 10.27 -17.35 9.83
CA ASN A 286 8.99 -16.90 9.29
C ASN A 286 8.59 -15.51 9.81
N ALA A 287 9.47 -14.85 10.55
CA ALA A 287 9.18 -13.56 11.17
C ALA A 287 8.81 -12.50 10.14
N ILE A 288 7.75 -11.77 10.43
CA ILE A 288 7.33 -10.59 9.66
C ILE A 288 7.24 -9.41 10.63
N GLU A 289 8.00 -8.37 10.35
CA GLU A 289 7.90 -7.10 11.06
C GLU A 289 7.53 -6.01 10.08
N THR A 290 6.76 -5.05 10.56
CA THR A 290 6.37 -3.87 9.79
C THR A 290 6.92 -2.61 10.42
N TYR A 291 7.39 -1.69 9.60
CA TYR A 291 7.95 -0.43 10.06
C TYR A 291 7.01 0.72 9.78
N ASP A 292 6.70 1.44 10.85
CA ASP A 292 5.95 2.68 10.85
C ASP A 292 6.93 3.86 10.80
N ALA A 293 7.13 4.41 9.60
CA ALA A 293 8.10 5.49 9.38
C ALA A 293 7.71 6.79 10.09
N ARG A 294 6.42 7.01 10.38
CA ARG A 294 5.96 8.21 11.09
C ARG A 294 6.22 8.15 12.58
N ALA A 295 6.21 6.96 13.16
CA ALA A 295 6.49 6.73 14.57
C ALA A 295 7.92 6.28 14.84
N ASP A 296 8.70 5.95 13.79
CA ASP A 296 10.01 5.31 13.89
C ASP A 296 9.96 4.06 14.78
N ARG A 297 9.06 3.11 14.45
CA ARG A 297 8.84 1.90 15.26
C ARG A 297 8.56 0.67 14.41
N TRP A 298 9.08 -0.47 14.86
CA TRP A 298 8.78 -1.78 14.31
C TRP A 298 7.64 -2.46 15.08
N VAL A 299 6.80 -3.18 14.35
CA VAL A 299 5.67 -3.96 14.88
C VAL A 299 5.80 -5.40 14.41
N ASN A 300 5.76 -6.35 15.33
CA ASN A 300 5.77 -7.76 14.96
C ASN A 300 4.36 -8.20 14.55
N VAL A 301 4.24 -8.68 13.31
CA VAL A 301 2.98 -9.14 12.71
C VAL A 301 3.08 -10.58 12.20
N THR A 302 4.03 -11.34 12.74
CA THR A 302 4.33 -12.73 12.35
C THR A 302 3.09 -13.60 12.44
N CYS A 303 2.76 -14.29 11.34
CA CYS A 303 1.76 -15.33 11.32
C CYS A 303 2.42 -16.70 11.59
N GLN A 304 2.01 -17.38 12.66
CA GLN A 304 2.63 -18.65 13.07
C GLN A 304 2.39 -19.83 12.10
N GLN A 305 1.46 -19.68 11.17
CA GLN A 305 1.10 -20.75 10.22
C GLN A 305 2.03 -20.83 9.00
N GLU A 306 2.93 -19.86 8.81
CA GLU A 306 3.80 -19.82 7.64
C GLU A 306 5.16 -20.50 7.89
N SER A 307 5.63 -21.23 6.86
CA SER A 307 6.94 -21.87 6.89
C SER A 307 8.08 -20.85 6.78
N PRO A 308 9.19 -21.04 7.52
CA PRO A 308 10.37 -20.19 7.42
C PRO A 308 10.93 -20.15 6.00
N ARG A 309 11.49 -18.98 5.59
CA ARG A 309 12.07 -18.81 4.28
C ARG A 309 13.14 -17.72 4.29
N ALA A 310 14.27 -17.98 3.67
CA ALA A 310 15.37 -17.04 3.49
C ALA A 310 15.78 -16.95 2.01
N TYR A 311 16.47 -15.88 1.62
CA TYR A 311 16.97 -15.66 0.23
C TYR A 311 15.86 -15.69 -0.83
N HIS A 312 14.63 -15.38 -0.43
CA HIS A 312 13.48 -15.21 -1.29
C HIS A 312 13.41 -13.76 -1.80
N GLY A 313 12.62 -13.52 -2.83
CA GLY A 313 12.21 -12.17 -3.21
C GLY A 313 10.84 -11.82 -2.64
N ALA A 314 10.60 -10.54 -2.39
CA ALA A 314 9.29 -10.00 -2.05
C ALA A 314 8.89 -8.89 -3.01
N ALA A 315 7.60 -8.79 -3.32
CA ALA A 315 7.05 -7.74 -4.16
C ALA A 315 5.59 -7.45 -3.79
N TYR A 316 5.22 -6.17 -3.81
CA TYR A 316 3.83 -5.76 -3.66
C TYR A 316 3.22 -5.46 -5.03
N LEU A 317 2.08 -6.09 -5.31
CA LEU A 317 1.32 -5.83 -6.54
C LEU A 317 -0.18 -6.02 -6.31
N LYS A 318 -1.00 -5.01 -6.70
CA LYS A 318 -2.47 -5.08 -6.69
C LYS A 318 -3.08 -5.57 -5.38
N GLY A 319 -2.61 -5.06 -4.25
CA GLY A 319 -3.15 -5.39 -2.92
C GLY A 319 -2.57 -6.65 -2.28
N TYR A 320 -1.59 -7.31 -2.91
CA TYR A 320 -0.95 -8.52 -2.41
C TYR A 320 0.55 -8.37 -2.27
N VAL A 321 1.11 -8.94 -1.21
CA VAL A 321 2.55 -9.13 -1.03
C VAL A 321 2.90 -10.54 -1.50
N TYR A 322 3.75 -10.66 -2.50
CA TYR A 322 4.21 -11.92 -3.06
C TYR A 322 5.56 -12.31 -2.49
N ILE A 323 5.71 -13.58 -2.10
CA ILE A 323 6.95 -14.20 -1.63
C ILE A 323 7.38 -15.24 -2.64
N ILE A 324 8.55 -15.08 -3.20
CA ILE A 324 8.97 -15.74 -4.44
C ILE A 324 10.28 -16.50 -4.23
N GLY A 325 10.27 -17.81 -4.46
CA GLY A 325 11.44 -18.64 -4.34
C GLY A 325 12.01 -18.72 -2.93
N GLY A 326 13.34 -18.80 -2.80
CA GLY A 326 14.05 -18.88 -1.53
C GLY A 326 14.45 -20.30 -1.12
N PHE A 327 14.77 -20.45 0.17
CA PHE A 327 15.35 -21.65 0.77
C PHE A 327 14.95 -21.80 2.25
N ASP A 328 14.75 -23.01 2.75
CA ASP A 328 14.35 -23.28 4.14
C ASP A 328 15.36 -24.12 4.94
N SER A 329 16.58 -24.29 4.47
CA SER A 329 17.66 -25.16 4.94
C SER A 329 17.64 -26.58 4.36
N VAL A 330 16.57 -26.99 3.70
CA VAL A 330 16.40 -28.31 3.07
C VAL A 330 16.15 -28.15 1.58
N ASP A 331 15.13 -27.37 1.23
CA ASP A 331 14.64 -27.25 -0.14
C ASP A 331 14.88 -25.87 -0.73
N TYR A 332 15.21 -25.83 -2.03
CA TYR A 332 15.19 -24.66 -2.88
C TYR A 332 13.80 -24.54 -3.53
N PHE A 333 13.20 -23.37 -3.49
CA PHE A 333 11.81 -23.20 -3.89
C PHE A 333 11.64 -22.60 -5.28
N ASN A 334 10.71 -23.16 -6.07
CA ASN A 334 10.05 -22.47 -7.17
C ASN A 334 8.65 -21.98 -6.77
N SER A 335 8.20 -22.34 -5.57
CA SER A 335 6.86 -21.96 -5.08
C SER A 335 6.75 -20.45 -4.84
N VAL A 336 5.56 -19.93 -5.09
CA VAL A 336 5.20 -18.54 -4.88
C VAL A 336 3.95 -18.48 -4.03
N LYS A 337 3.98 -17.65 -2.99
CA LYS A 337 2.84 -17.38 -2.14
C LYS A 337 2.50 -15.91 -2.20
N ARG A 338 1.23 -15.56 -2.02
CA ARG A 338 0.79 -14.18 -1.84
C ARG A 338 0.06 -14.01 -0.53
N PHE A 339 0.34 -12.91 0.13
CA PHE A 339 -0.32 -12.46 1.35
C PHE A 339 -1.27 -11.32 1.03
N GLU A 340 -2.51 -11.41 1.53
CA GLU A 340 -3.49 -10.33 1.46
C GLU A 340 -3.51 -9.56 2.78
N PRO A 341 -2.90 -8.36 2.89
CA PRO A 341 -2.75 -7.65 4.16
C PRO A 341 -4.09 -7.26 4.80
N VAL A 342 -5.10 -6.96 3.98
CA VAL A 342 -6.43 -6.56 4.47
C VAL A 342 -7.12 -7.70 5.21
N LYS A 343 -7.05 -8.93 4.66
CA LYS A 343 -7.69 -10.12 5.24
C LYS A 343 -6.74 -10.97 6.09
N LYS A 344 -5.43 -10.67 6.04
CA LYS A 344 -4.37 -11.44 6.71
C LYS A 344 -4.36 -12.92 6.30
N THR A 345 -4.60 -13.19 5.03
CA THR A 345 -4.68 -14.55 4.48
C THR A 345 -3.56 -14.82 3.48
N TRP A 346 -3.06 -16.04 3.51
CA TRP A 346 -2.04 -16.53 2.59
C TRP A 346 -2.67 -17.43 1.53
N HIS A 347 -2.20 -17.29 0.29
CA HIS A 347 -2.63 -18.11 -0.84
C HIS A 347 -1.42 -18.56 -1.64
N GLN A 348 -1.41 -19.82 -2.03
CA GLN A 348 -0.43 -20.29 -3.00
C GLN A 348 -0.89 -19.91 -4.42
N VAL A 349 0.04 -19.49 -5.24
CA VAL A 349 -0.18 -19.16 -6.64
C VAL A 349 0.72 -20.04 -7.53
N ALA A 350 0.62 -19.88 -8.87
CA ALA A 350 1.41 -20.68 -9.79
C ALA A 350 2.91 -20.61 -9.46
N PRO A 351 3.62 -21.75 -9.42
CA PRO A 351 5.05 -21.77 -9.18
C PRO A 351 5.83 -21.28 -10.41
N MET A 352 7.05 -20.80 -10.19
CA MET A 352 8.01 -20.50 -11.25
C MET A 352 8.42 -21.77 -12.01
N HIS A 353 8.97 -21.59 -13.22
CA HIS A 353 9.54 -22.69 -14.00
C HIS A 353 10.80 -23.26 -13.34
N SER A 354 11.63 -22.40 -12.72
CA SER A 354 12.85 -22.80 -12.05
C SER A 354 12.80 -22.56 -10.55
N ARG A 355 13.44 -23.41 -9.76
CA ARG A 355 13.77 -23.11 -8.36
C ARG A 355 14.74 -21.95 -8.32
N ARG A 356 14.54 -20.98 -7.44
CA ARG A 356 15.37 -19.78 -7.34
C ARG A 356 15.55 -19.38 -5.88
N CYS A 357 16.72 -19.66 -5.34
CA CYS A 357 17.25 -19.09 -4.11
C CYS A 357 18.19 -17.94 -4.48
N TYR A 358 18.35 -16.91 -3.63
CA TYR A 358 19.11 -15.69 -3.98
C TYR A 358 18.58 -14.98 -5.23
N VAL A 359 17.27 -14.98 -5.38
CA VAL A 359 16.55 -14.46 -6.53
C VAL A 359 16.41 -12.95 -6.46
N SER A 360 16.54 -12.27 -7.58
CA SER A 360 16.21 -10.84 -7.73
C SER A 360 14.77 -10.70 -8.19
N VAL A 361 13.99 -9.87 -7.51
CA VAL A 361 12.58 -9.65 -7.80
C VAL A 361 12.30 -8.16 -7.90
N THR A 362 11.50 -7.77 -8.89
CA THR A 362 10.97 -6.41 -9.02
C THR A 362 9.62 -6.41 -9.73
N VAL A 363 8.93 -5.28 -9.71
CA VAL A 363 7.64 -5.08 -10.37
C VAL A 363 7.80 -4.05 -11.48
N LEU A 364 7.32 -4.39 -12.67
CA LEU A 364 7.18 -3.43 -13.76
C LEU A 364 5.74 -3.51 -14.28
N GLU A 365 5.04 -2.36 -14.27
CA GLU A 365 3.64 -2.26 -14.65
C GLU A 365 2.76 -3.24 -13.83
N ASN A 366 2.17 -4.23 -14.50
CA ASN A 366 1.30 -5.22 -13.87
C ASN A 366 1.95 -6.61 -13.73
N PHE A 367 3.27 -6.71 -13.89
CA PHE A 367 4.01 -7.97 -13.86
C PHE A 367 5.05 -7.98 -12.74
N ILE A 368 5.26 -9.16 -12.16
CA ILE A 368 6.38 -9.43 -11.25
C ILE A 368 7.46 -10.15 -12.06
N TYR A 369 8.69 -9.69 -11.94
CA TYR A 369 9.86 -10.27 -12.60
C TYR A 369 10.72 -10.99 -11.57
N ALA A 370 11.07 -12.26 -11.85
CA ALA A 370 12.00 -13.07 -11.06
C ALA A 370 13.20 -13.42 -11.95
N MET A 371 14.39 -13.07 -11.50
CA MET A 371 15.60 -13.10 -12.33
C MET A 371 16.76 -13.75 -11.60
N GLY A 372 17.49 -14.60 -12.30
CA GLY A 372 18.68 -15.25 -11.79
C GLY A 372 18.40 -16.16 -10.59
N GLY A 373 19.32 -16.15 -9.63
CA GLY A 373 19.31 -16.99 -8.46
C GLY A 373 20.10 -18.29 -8.60
N PHE A 374 19.84 -19.23 -7.72
CA PHE A 374 20.47 -20.54 -7.64
C PHE A 374 19.40 -21.62 -7.50
N ASP A 375 19.43 -22.66 -8.31
CA ASP A 375 18.42 -23.71 -8.35
C ASP A 375 18.72 -24.94 -7.45
N GLY A 376 19.87 -24.91 -6.78
CA GLY A 376 20.45 -26.02 -6.03
C GLY A 376 21.64 -26.67 -6.71
N TYR A 377 21.85 -26.40 -8.00
CA TYR A 377 22.93 -26.99 -8.81
C TYR A 377 23.78 -25.92 -9.50
N VAL A 378 23.15 -24.93 -10.14
CA VAL A 378 23.83 -23.89 -10.92
C VAL A 378 23.26 -22.51 -10.65
N ARG A 379 24.07 -21.47 -10.88
CA ARG A 379 23.61 -20.08 -10.94
C ARG A 379 22.88 -19.86 -12.26
N LEU A 380 21.80 -19.08 -12.20
CA LEU A 380 20.89 -18.89 -13.32
C LEU A 380 21.12 -17.52 -13.99
N ASN A 381 21.07 -17.51 -15.31
CA ASN A 381 20.89 -16.29 -16.11
C ASN A 381 19.47 -16.15 -16.64
N THR A 382 18.62 -17.16 -16.41
CA THR A 382 17.22 -17.14 -16.84
C THR A 382 16.40 -16.16 -16.03
N ALA A 383 15.38 -15.61 -16.68
CA ALA A 383 14.41 -14.72 -16.07
C ALA A 383 12.99 -15.08 -16.51
N GLU A 384 12.03 -14.80 -15.69
CA GLU A 384 10.62 -15.05 -15.95
C GLU A 384 9.75 -13.97 -15.34
N ARG A 385 8.55 -13.74 -15.91
CA ARG A 385 7.59 -12.78 -15.41
C ARG A 385 6.27 -13.45 -15.07
N TYR A 386 5.62 -12.97 -14.03
CA TYR A 386 4.34 -13.43 -13.53
C TYR A 386 3.23 -12.42 -13.85
N GLU A 387 2.12 -12.93 -14.38
CA GLU A 387 0.90 -12.17 -14.64
C GLU A 387 -0.19 -12.58 -13.63
N PRO A 388 -0.59 -11.70 -12.68
CA PRO A 388 -1.57 -12.03 -11.66
C PRO A 388 -2.97 -12.39 -12.19
N GLU A 389 -3.41 -11.77 -13.29
CA GLU A 389 -4.72 -11.99 -13.89
C GLU A 389 -4.89 -13.41 -14.45
N THR A 390 -3.86 -13.92 -15.08
CA THR A 390 -3.85 -15.28 -15.67
C THR A 390 -3.29 -16.32 -14.70
N ASN A 391 -2.65 -15.88 -13.60
CA ASN A 391 -1.91 -16.72 -12.65
C ASN A 391 -0.86 -17.59 -13.38
N GLN A 392 -0.06 -16.99 -14.27
CA GLN A 392 0.94 -17.71 -15.06
C GLN A 392 2.30 -17.02 -15.05
N TRP A 393 3.35 -17.85 -15.07
CA TRP A 393 4.72 -17.45 -15.31
C TRP A 393 5.10 -17.66 -16.79
N THR A 394 5.83 -16.72 -17.35
CA THR A 394 6.34 -16.77 -18.73
C THR A 394 7.83 -16.48 -18.71
N LEU A 395 8.63 -17.33 -19.35
CA LEU A 395 10.06 -17.08 -19.56
C LEU A 395 10.24 -15.85 -20.46
N ILE A 396 11.21 -15.03 -20.13
CA ILE A 396 11.66 -13.89 -20.92
C ILE A 396 13.12 -14.12 -21.36
N ALA A 397 13.65 -13.23 -22.19
CA ALA A 397 15.04 -13.30 -22.63
C ALA A 397 15.98 -13.48 -21.44
N PRO A 398 16.97 -14.36 -21.52
CA PRO A 398 17.95 -14.55 -20.46
C PRO A 398 18.94 -13.38 -20.39
N MET A 399 19.46 -13.11 -19.19
CA MET A 399 20.55 -12.16 -18.96
C MET A 399 21.86 -12.63 -19.64
N HIS A 400 22.76 -11.70 -19.86
CA HIS A 400 24.11 -12.03 -20.40
C HIS A 400 24.92 -12.85 -19.41
N GLU A 401 24.77 -12.59 -18.11
CA GLU A 401 25.50 -13.26 -17.04
C GLU A 401 24.60 -14.05 -16.09
N GLN A 402 25.13 -15.15 -15.57
CA GLN A 402 24.54 -15.83 -14.42
C GLN A 402 24.68 -14.94 -13.18
N ARG A 403 23.58 -14.74 -12.42
CA ARG A 403 23.57 -13.87 -11.25
C ARG A 403 22.74 -14.49 -10.13
N SER A 404 23.40 -14.89 -9.02
CA SER A 404 22.75 -15.09 -7.73
C SER A 404 23.14 -13.95 -6.80
N ASP A 405 22.34 -13.66 -5.76
CA ASP A 405 22.62 -12.53 -4.85
C ASP A 405 22.75 -11.16 -5.53
N ALA A 406 22.18 -11.01 -6.71
CA ALA A 406 21.98 -9.73 -7.35
C ALA A 406 20.71 -9.06 -6.77
N SER A 407 20.51 -7.81 -7.08
CA SER A 407 19.28 -7.10 -6.74
C SER A 407 18.79 -6.29 -7.95
N ALA A 408 17.50 -6.07 -8.03
CA ALA A 408 16.87 -5.45 -9.17
C ALA A 408 15.84 -4.40 -8.78
N THR A 409 15.64 -3.43 -9.63
CA THR A 409 14.66 -2.36 -9.50
C THR A 409 14.10 -1.93 -10.84
N THR A 410 13.07 -1.10 -10.82
CA THR A 410 12.49 -0.52 -12.04
C THR A 410 12.61 0.99 -12.04
N LEU A 411 13.01 1.53 -13.18
CA LEU A 411 13.08 2.96 -13.41
C LEU A 411 12.79 3.26 -14.89
N TYR A 412 11.97 4.29 -15.15
CA TYR A 412 11.59 4.72 -16.51
C TYR A 412 11.08 3.59 -17.42
N GLY A 413 10.26 2.69 -16.86
CA GLY A 413 9.65 1.59 -17.60
C GLY A 413 10.63 0.47 -18.01
N LYS A 414 11.78 0.36 -17.35
CA LYS A 414 12.80 -0.67 -17.57
C LYS A 414 13.20 -1.34 -16.26
N VAL A 415 13.66 -2.60 -16.35
CA VAL A 415 14.19 -3.35 -15.20
C VAL A 415 15.72 -3.24 -15.21
N TYR A 416 16.29 -2.87 -14.08
CA TYR A 416 17.74 -2.82 -13.85
C TYR A 416 18.14 -3.91 -12.86
N ILE A 417 19.15 -4.71 -13.18
CA ILE A 417 19.74 -5.69 -12.29
C ILE A 417 21.25 -5.43 -12.18
N CYS A 418 21.76 -5.44 -10.93
CA CYS A 418 23.14 -5.07 -10.66
C CYS A 418 23.84 -6.11 -9.78
N GLY A 419 25.11 -6.38 -10.08
CA GLY A 419 25.98 -7.19 -9.27
C GLY A 419 25.58 -8.67 -9.21
N GLY A 420 25.80 -9.27 -8.05
CA GLY A 420 25.58 -10.69 -7.79
C GLY A 420 26.84 -11.51 -7.83
N PHE A 421 26.66 -12.84 -7.94
CA PHE A 421 27.72 -13.84 -7.99
C PHE A 421 27.41 -14.84 -9.12
N ASN A 422 28.40 -15.10 -9.99
CA ASN A 422 28.22 -15.98 -11.14
C ASN A 422 28.69 -17.43 -10.92
N GLY A 423 29.14 -17.76 -9.71
CA GLY A 423 29.74 -19.05 -9.36
C GLY A 423 31.26 -18.99 -9.24
N ASN A 424 31.91 -18.02 -9.87
CA ASN A 424 33.37 -17.83 -9.85
C ASN A 424 33.77 -16.56 -9.10
N GLU A 425 33.04 -15.47 -9.31
CA GLU A 425 33.39 -14.16 -8.77
C GLU A 425 32.15 -13.29 -8.48
N CYS A 426 32.30 -12.34 -7.57
CA CYS A 426 31.34 -11.27 -7.36
C CYS A 426 31.38 -10.32 -8.56
N LEU A 427 30.22 -9.89 -9.02
CA LEU A 427 30.06 -9.09 -10.23
C LEU A 427 30.03 -7.59 -9.94
N PHE A 428 30.61 -6.81 -10.81
CA PHE A 428 30.50 -5.36 -10.88
C PHE A 428 29.65 -4.91 -12.07
N THR A 429 29.23 -5.85 -12.93
CA THR A 429 28.43 -5.63 -14.11
C THR A 429 26.96 -5.39 -13.73
N ALA A 430 26.28 -4.65 -14.58
CA ALA A 430 24.85 -4.38 -14.47
C ALA A 430 24.19 -4.44 -15.85
N GLU A 431 22.93 -4.82 -15.87
CA GLU A 431 22.14 -4.98 -17.09
C GLU A 431 20.79 -4.27 -16.97
N VAL A 432 20.26 -3.81 -18.10
CA VAL A 432 18.93 -3.25 -18.22
C VAL A 432 18.09 -4.08 -19.18
N TYR A 433 16.86 -4.39 -18.78
CA TYR A 433 15.88 -5.10 -19.59
C TYR A 433 14.81 -4.15 -20.10
N ASP A 434 14.56 -4.20 -21.40
CA ASP A 434 13.47 -3.49 -22.05
C ASP A 434 12.34 -4.50 -22.41
N ALA A 435 11.24 -4.41 -21.70
CA ALA A 435 10.11 -5.32 -21.87
C ALA A 435 9.39 -5.19 -23.24
N LYS A 436 9.56 -4.07 -23.92
CA LYS A 436 8.93 -3.83 -25.22
C LYS A 436 9.56 -4.63 -26.36
N VAL A 437 10.85 -4.92 -26.21
CA VAL A 437 11.63 -5.65 -27.22
C VAL A 437 12.14 -6.99 -26.70
N ASP A 438 11.85 -7.35 -25.44
CA ASP A 438 12.31 -8.55 -24.75
C ASP A 438 13.82 -8.74 -24.85
N GLN A 439 14.59 -7.72 -24.47
CA GLN A 439 16.06 -7.74 -24.57
C GLN A 439 16.75 -7.16 -23.35
N TRP A 440 17.89 -7.78 -22.98
CA TRP A 440 18.84 -7.29 -22.01
C TRP A 440 20.00 -6.55 -22.70
N SER A 441 20.48 -5.52 -22.08
CA SER A 441 21.65 -4.75 -22.51
C SER A 441 22.56 -4.45 -21.33
N LEU A 442 23.85 -4.59 -21.50
CA LEU A 442 24.83 -4.16 -20.50
C LEU A 442 24.84 -2.64 -20.39
N ILE A 443 24.90 -2.14 -19.17
CA ILE A 443 25.10 -0.73 -18.86
C ILE A 443 26.48 -0.51 -18.27
N ALA A 444 26.87 0.74 -18.02
CA ALA A 444 28.15 1.04 -17.39
C ALA A 444 28.30 0.22 -16.09
N PRO A 445 29.47 -0.42 -15.90
CA PRO A 445 29.71 -1.23 -14.71
C PRO A 445 29.84 -0.36 -13.44
N MET A 446 29.49 -0.91 -12.30
CA MET A 446 29.76 -0.33 -10.99
C MET A 446 31.26 -0.23 -10.73
N ARG A 447 31.65 0.63 -9.81
CA ARG A 447 33.07 0.77 -9.41
C ARG A 447 33.54 -0.39 -8.53
N SER A 448 32.62 -1.04 -7.80
CA SER A 448 32.96 -2.16 -6.92
C SER A 448 32.18 -3.41 -7.30
N ARG A 449 32.81 -4.58 -7.10
CA ARG A 449 32.10 -5.87 -7.13
C ARG A 449 31.14 -5.95 -5.94
N ARG A 450 29.92 -6.44 -6.13
CA ARG A 450 28.89 -6.49 -5.09
C ARG A 450 28.00 -7.70 -5.25
N SER A 451 28.12 -8.67 -4.34
CA SER A 451 27.20 -9.79 -4.15
C SER A 451 26.41 -9.61 -2.85
N GLY A 452 25.17 -10.02 -2.78
CA GLY A 452 24.29 -9.69 -1.65
C GLY A 452 24.04 -8.20 -1.51
N ILE A 453 23.96 -7.53 -2.64
CA ILE A 453 23.76 -6.09 -2.82
C ILE A 453 22.30 -5.71 -2.62
N GLY A 454 22.02 -4.46 -2.22
CA GLY A 454 20.71 -3.82 -2.33
C GLY A 454 20.66 -2.87 -3.53
N VAL A 455 19.63 -3.00 -4.38
CA VAL A 455 19.42 -2.11 -5.53
C VAL A 455 17.99 -1.58 -5.49
N ILE A 456 17.85 -0.26 -5.61
CA ILE A 456 16.55 0.41 -5.60
C ILE A 456 16.58 1.67 -6.45
N ALA A 457 15.47 1.97 -7.10
CA ALA A 457 15.24 3.27 -7.72
C ALA A 457 14.83 4.28 -6.64
N TYR A 458 15.53 5.41 -6.61
CA TYR A 458 15.20 6.52 -5.72
C TYR A 458 15.42 7.84 -6.45
N GLY A 459 14.38 8.67 -6.50
CA GLY A 459 14.38 9.82 -7.38
C GLY A 459 14.58 9.41 -8.86
N GLU A 460 15.55 10.00 -9.51
CA GLU A 460 15.87 9.75 -10.94
C GLU A 460 17.05 8.78 -11.14
N HIS A 461 17.50 8.12 -10.07
CA HIS A 461 18.70 7.28 -10.06
C HIS A 461 18.41 5.85 -9.62
N VAL A 462 19.27 4.91 -10.03
CA VAL A 462 19.33 3.56 -9.48
C VAL A 462 20.49 3.51 -8.46
N TYR A 463 20.15 3.21 -7.22
CA TYR A 463 21.13 3.11 -6.13
C TYR A 463 21.57 1.65 -5.94
N ALA A 464 22.87 1.44 -5.88
CA ALA A 464 23.54 0.19 -5.58
C ALA A 464 24.28 0.32 -4.25
N VAL A 465 23.82 -0.42 -3.23
CA VAL A 465 24.23 -0.21 -1.84
C VAL A 465 24.82 -1.47 -1.26
N GLY A 466 25.92 -1.34 -0.52
CA GLY A 466 26.53 -2.43 0.25
C GLY A 466 26.96 -3.63 -0.57
N GLY A 467 26.78 -4.83 -0.01
CA GLY A 467 27.15 -6.10 -0.59
C GLY A 467 28.50 -6.62 -0.13
N PHE A 468 29.00 -7.62 -0.84
CA PHE A 468 30.28 -8.30 -0.60
C PHE A 468 31.11 -8.28 -1.89
N ASP A 469 32.37 -7.84 -1.81
CA ASP A 469 33.25 -7.68 -2.98
C ASP A 469 34.09 -8.91 -3.31
N GLY A 470 33.97 -9.98 -2.52
CA GLY A 470 34.79 -11.17 -2.55
C GLY A 470 35.79 -11.25 -1.39
N ALA A 471 36.06 -10.14 -0.69
CA ALA A 471 36.95 -10.05 0.47
C ALA A 471 36.25 -9.44 1.67
N ASN A 472 35.50 -8.35 1.48
CA ASN A 472 34.91 -7.56 2.57
C ASN A 472 33.42 -7.28 2.34
N ARG A 473 32.65 -7.13 3.42
CA ARG A 473 31.33 -6.50 3.37
C ARG A 473 31.49 -5.00 3.23
N LEU A 474 30.67 -4.42 2.36
CA LEU A 474 30.81 -3.04 1.96
C LEU A 474 29.80 -2.14 2.71
N ARG A 475 30.27 -0.95 3.07
CA ARG A 475 29.42 0.17 3.49
C ARG A 475 29.26 1.22 2.39
N SER A 476 29.99 1.07 1.29
CA SER A 476 29.95 1.99 0.15
C SER A 476 28.66 1.85 -0.64
N ALA A 477 28.26 2.93 -1.29
CA ALA A 477 27.12 2.96 -2.17
C ALA A 477 27.41 3.82 -3.42
N GLU A 478 26.70 3.54 -4.49
CA GLU A 478 26.83 4.19 -5.79
C GLU A 478 25.44 4.50 -6.36
N ALA A 479 25.32 5.61 -7.07
CA ALA A 479 24.09 6.00 -7.78
C ALA A 479 24.35 6.03 -9.29
N TYR A 480 23.51 5.36 -10.05
CA TYR A 480 23.55 5.30 -11.50
C TYR A 480 22.57 6.29 -12.11
N ASN A 481 23.08 7.09 -13.05
CA ASN A 481 22.25 7.96 -13.88
C ASN A 481 21.94 7.28 -15.21
N PRO A 482 20.67 6.92 -15.49
CA PRO A 482 20.31 6.21 -16.72
C PRO A 482 20.49 7.03 -17.99
N VAL A 483 20.39 8.35 -17.90
CA VAL A 483 20.55 9.26 -19.05
C VAL A 483 22.01 9.40 -19.44
N ALA A 484 22.88 9.57 -18.45
CA ALA A 484 24.32 9.73 -18.66
C ALA A 484 25.05 8.37 -18.79
N ASN A 485 24.43 7.25 -18.44
CA ASN A 485 25.03 5.93 -18.33
C ASN A 485 26.32 5.94 -17.48
N THR A 486 26.25 6.54 -16.29
CA THR A 486 27.40 6.70 -15.39
C THR A 486 27.04 6.44 -13.94
N TRP A 487 28.02 5.93 -13.17
CA TRP A 487 27.92 5.74 -11.72
C TRP A 487 28.66 6.86 -10.98
N ARG A 488 28.05 7.42 -9.97
CA ARG A 488 28.68 8.30 -8.97
C ARG A 488 28.72 7.64 -7.60
N THR A 489 29.77 7.89 -6.83
CA THR A 489 29.83 7.48 -5.43
C THR A 489 28.96 8.41 -4.59
N ILE A 490 28.25 7.86 -3.61
CA ILE A 490 27.50 8.61 -2.58
C ILE A 490 28.13 8.35 -1.21
N PRO A 491 27.76 9.09 -0.16
CA PRO A 491 28.22 8.84 1.21
C PRO A 491 28.01 7.39 1.65
N THR A 492 28.90 6.92 2.54
CA THR A 492 28.88 5.54 3.02
C THR A 492 27.93 5.35 4.19
N MET A 493 27.26 4.19 4.28
CA MET A 493 26.53 3.76 5.47
C MET A 493 27.44 3.73 6.70
N PHE A 494 26.87 3.76 7.90
CA PHE A 494 27.61 3.57 9.14
C PHE A 494 28.15 2.14 9.27
N ASN A 495 27.33 1.14 8.92
CA ASN A 495 27.66 -0.28 9.03
C ASN A 495 27.77 -0.96 7.66
N PRO A 496 28.83 -1.80 7.45
CA PRO A 496 28.89 -2.64 6.25
C PRO A 496 27.79 -3.70 6.32
N ARG A 497 27.20 -4.04 5.19
CA ARG A 497 26.16 -5.07 5.13
C ARG A 497 26.01 -5.74 3.78
N SER A 498 25.69 -7.04 3.81
CA SER A 498 25.25 -7.81 2.64
C SER A 498 23.96 -8.56 2.98
N ASN A 499 23.20 -8.96 1.96
CA ASN A 499 21.95 -9.73 2.10
C ASN A 499 20.97 -9.07 3.08
N PHE A 500 20.72 -7.82 2.90
CA PHE A 500 19.82 -6.96 3.66
C PHE A 500 18.59 -6.57 2.84
N GLY A 501 17.55 -6.10 3.51
CA GLY A 501 16.38 -5.52 2.86
C GLY A 501 16.63 -4.07 2.44
N ILE A 502 16.10 -3.66 1.28
CA ILE A 502 16.19 -2.28 0.79
C ILE A 502 14.85 -1.83 0.23
N GLU A 503 14.40 -0.64 0.61
CA GLU A 503 13.17 -0.04 0.12
C GLU A 503 13.17 1.49 0.28
N VAL A 504 12.26 2.16 -0.43
CA VAL A 504 12.01 3.60 -0.29
C VAL A 504 10.66 3.83 0.36
N VAL A 505 10.65 4.56 1.47
CA VAL A 505 9.43 4.95 2.21
C VAL A 505 9.52 6.43 2.58
N ASP A 506 8.44 7.18 2.37
CA ASP A 506 8.35 8.61 2.74
C ASP A 506 9.54 9.45 2.25
N ASP A 507 9.94 9.23 0.97
CA ASP A 507 11.07 9.90 0.31
C ASP A 507 12.45 9.62 0.97
N LEU A 508 12.62 8.53 1.72
CA LEU A 508 13.88 8.06 2.29
C LEU A 508 14.19 6.64 1.82
N LEU A 509 15.45 6.35 1.53
CA LEU A 509 15.94 5.01 1.18
C LEU A 509 16.36 4.28 2.45
N PHE A 510 15.71 3.18 2.77
CA PHE A 510 15.98 2.34 3.94
C PHE A 510 16.77 1.10 3.61
N VAL A 511 17.75 0.77 4.46
CA VAL A 511 18.48 -0.50 4.48
C VAL A 511 18.25 -1.21 5.80
N VAL A 512 17.81 -2.47 5.74
CA VAL A 512 17.24 -3.19 6.87
C VAL A 512 17.98 -4.48 7.14
N GLY A 513 18.61 -4.59 8.32
CA GLY A 513 19.32 -5.78 8.75
C GLY A 513 20.52 -6.15 7.88
N GLY A 514 20.70 -7.46 7.61
CA GLY A 514 21.78 -8.01 6.80
C GLY A 514 22.90 -8.64 7.63
N PHE A 515 23.99 -8.97 6.98
CA PHE A 515 25.20 -9.56 7.58
C PHE A 515 26.39 -8.60 7.43
N ASN A 516 27.03 -8.26 8.54
CA ASN A 516 28.09 -7.24 8.56
C ASN A 516 29.52 -7.81 8.38
N GLY A 517 29.64 -9.13 8.18
CA GLY A 517 30.92 -9.85 8.09
C GLY A 517 31.23 -10.66 9.35
N PHE A 518 30.62 -10.33 10.50
CA PHE A 518 30.80 -11.01 11.78
C PHE A 518 29.51 -11.65 12.28
N THR A 519 28.41 -10.91 12.20
CA THR A 519 27.10 -11.33 12.67
C THR A 519 25.98 -10.79 11.80
N THR A 520 24.82 -11.44 11.89
CA THR A 520 23.55 -10.86 11.42
C THR A 520 23.18 -9.67 12.29
N THR A 521 22.59 -8.64 11.71
CA THR A 521 22.28 -7.38 12.41
C THR A 521 20.78 -7.09 12.40
N PHE A 522 20.34 -6.34 13.40
CA PHE A 522 19.01 -5.77 13.48
C PHE A 522 18.99 -4.29 13.07
N ASN A 523 20.17 -3.69 12.80
CA ASN A 523 20.29 -2.28 12.50
C ASN A 523 19.59 -1.86 11.21
N VAL A 524 19.01 -0.67 11.27
CA VAL A 524 18.35 -0.02 10.14
C VAL A 524 18.94 1.37 9.96
N GLU A 525 19.29 1.70 8.74
CA GLU A 525 19.78 3.02 8.36
C GLU A 525 18.93 3.57 7.22
N CYS A 526 18.78 4.87 7.11
CA CYS A 526 18.13 5.51 5.98
C CYS A 526 19.00 6.60 5.36
N TYR A 527 18.87 6.79 4.06
CA TYR A 527 19.57 7.79 3.28
C TYR A 527 18.57 8.81 2.72
N ASP A 528 18.90 10.08 2.87
CA ASP A 528 18.16 11.19 2.29
C ASP A 528 18.95 11.83 1.15
N GLU A 529 18.43 11.75 -0.08
CA GLU A 529 19.07 12.35 -1.26
C GLU A 529 19.16 13.89 -1.17
N LYS A 530 18.24 14.54 -0.43
CA LYS A 530 18.21 16.01 -0.31
C LYS A 530 19.36 16.54 0.54
N THR A 531 19.69 15.84 1.61
CA THR A 531 20.81 16.18 2.50
C THR A 531 22.11 15.49 2.10
N ASP A 532 22.04 14.46 1.24
CA ASP A 532 23.14 13.56 0.85
C ASP A 532 23.80 12.91 2.09
N GLU A 533 22.98 12.48 3.06
CA GLU A 533 23.44 11.92 4.36
C GLU A 533 22.72 10.64 4.74
N TRP A 534 23.39 9.78 5.52
CA TRP A 534 22.81 8.62 6.18
C TRP A 534 22.42 8.94 7.61
N TYR A 535 21.31 8.37 8.07
CA TYR A 535 20.78 8.50 9.42
C TYR A 535 20.45 7.12 9.99
N ASP A 536 20.59 6.98 11.33
CA ASP A 536 20.07 5.81 12.03
C ASP A 536 18.54 5.87 12.09
N ALA A 537 17.89 4.74 11.86
CA ALA A 537 16.48 4.52 12.11
C ALA A 537 16.31 3.49 13.23
N HIS A 538 15.10 3.34 13.77
CA HIS A 538 14.87 2.39 14.84
C HIS A 538 15.15 0.96 14.39
N ASP A 539 15.89 0.21 15.22
CA ASP A 539 16.30 -1.16 14.95
C ASP A 539 15.11 -2.14 14.97
N MET A 540 15.19 -3.22 14.17
CA MET A 540 14.24 -4.33 14.24
C MET A 540 14.27 -5.02 15.61
N SER A 541 13.20 -5.76 15.95
CA SER A 541 13.16 -6.55 17.18
C SER A 541 14.03 -7.81 17.12
N ILE A 542 14.32 -8.32 15.92
CA ILE A 542 15.19 -9.47 15.70
C ILE A 542 16.29 -9.18 14.69
N TYR A 543 17.48 -9.72 14.94
CA TYR A 543 18.58 -9.69 13.97
C TYR A 543 18.33 -10.71 12.87
N ARG A 544 18.48 -10.30 11.59
CA ARG A 544 18.30 -11.18 10.43
C ARG A 544 18.99 -10.66 9.17
N SER A 545 19.45 -11.62 8.35
CA SER A 545 19.96 -11.41 7.01
C SER A 545 19.13 -12.20 6.00
N ALA A 546 19.37 -12.05 4.72
CA ALA A 546 18.66 -12.78 3.66
C ALA A 546 17.13 -12.63 3.73
N LEU A 547 16.67 -11.54 4.34
CA LEU A 547 15.27 -11.11 4.37
C LEU A 547 14.94 -10.38 3.08
N SER A 548 13.67 -10.24 2.80
CA SER A 548 13.18 -9.34 1.76
C SER A 548 12.26 -8.28 2.34
N CYS A 549 12.33 -7.10 1.75
CA CYS A 549 11.45 -6.00 2.08
C CYS A 549 10.51 -5.67 0.91
N CYS A 550 9.34 -5.14 1.23
CA CYS A 550 8.46 -4.48 0.27
C CYS A 550 7.60 -3.44 0.97
N VAL A 551 7.18 -2.42 0.23
CA VAL A 551 6.34 -1.34 0.71
C VAL A 551 4.90 -1.54 0.26
N VAL A 552 3.97 -1.45 1.20
CA VAL A 552 2.54 -1.59 0.98
C VAL A 552 1.84 -0.27 1.26
N PRO A 553 1.39 0.46 0.22
CA PRO A 553 0.70 1.74 0.38
C PRO A 553 -0.81 1.57 0.57
N GLY A 554 -1.44 2.56 1.19
CA GLY A 554 -2.89 2.76 1.18
C GLY A 554 -3.71 1.67 1.88
N LEU A 555 -3.15 1.00 2.89
CA LEU A 555 -3.87 -0.05 3.63
C LEU A 555 -5.05 0.53 4.41
N PRO A 556 -6.30 0.06 4.18
CA PRO A 556 -7.45 0.51 4.95
C PRO A 556 -7.39 0.09 6.44
N ASN A 557 -6.64 -0.95 6.75
CA ASN A 557 -6.39 -1.44 8.10
C ASN A 557 -4.95 -1.15 8.57
N VAL A 558 -4.36 -0.04 8.15
CA VAL A 558 -2.97 0.34 8.45
C VAL A 558 -2.66 0.32 9.95
N GLY A 559 -3.61 0.67 10.83
CA GLY A 559 -3.45 0.61 12.28
C GLY A 559 -3.11 -0.78 12.85
N GLU A 560 -3.33 -1.86 12.08
CA GLU A 560 -2.95 -3.22 12.49
C GLU A 560 -1.47 -3.55 12.18
N TYR A 561 -0.82 -2.70 11.39
CA TYR A 561 0.56 -2.82 10.92
C TYR A 561 1.46 -1.69 11.42
N ALA A 562 0.86 -0.62 11.96
CA ALA A 562 1.55 0.55 12.50
C ALA A 562 1.64 0.48 14.04
N ALA A 563 2.52 1.26 14.61
CA ALA A 563 2.58 1.44 16.05
C ALA A 563 1.25 2.02 16.57
N ARG A 564 0.76 1.49 17.69
CA ARG A 564 -0.54 1.91 18.24
C ARG A 564 -0.52 3.38 18.63
N ARG A 565 -1.59 4.10 18.31
CA ARG A 565 -1.83 5.50 18.68
C ARG A 565 -2.72 5.65 19.93
N ASP A 566 -3.30 4.52 20.43
CA ASP A 566 -4.22 4.50 21.55
C ASP A 566 -3.49 4.54 22.89
N ASN A 567 -4.16 5.03 23.95
CA ASN A 567 -3.67 4.98 25.31
C ASN A 567 -3.46 3.53 25.76
N PHE A 568 -2.23 3.16 26.05
CA PHE A 568 -1.92 1.94 26.78
C PHE A 568 -2.41 2.11 28.22
N VAL A 569 -3.64 1.74 28.50
CA VAL A 569 -4.06 1.39 29.87
C VAL A 569 -3.62 -0.05 30.10
N GLY A 570 -2.47 -0.19 30.76
CA GLY A 570 -2.02 -1.40 31.45
C GLY A 570 -1.74 -2.63 30.57
N SER A 571 -0.56 -2.71 30.03
CA SER A 571 0.13 -3.99 29.92
C SER A 571 1.21 -4.07 30.99
N THR A 572 1.07 -5.02 31.89
CA THR A 572 2.07 -5.42 32.87
C THR A 572 3.45 -5.55 32.24
N PRO A 573 4.53 -5.20 32.98
CA PRO A 573 5.90 -5.40 32.50
C PRO A 573 6.07 -6.86 32.10
N ARG A 574 6.52 -7.12 30.91
CA ARG A 574 6.95 -8.45 30.49
C ARG A 574 8.09 -8.86 31.40
N ASP A 575 7.94 -10.04 31.98
CA ASP A 575 8.96 -10.73 32.76
C ASP A 575 10.32 -10.64 32.05
N GLU A 576 11.27 -10.01 32.75
CA GLU A 576 12.68 -10.16 32.44
C GLU A 576 13.00 -11.67 32.54
N VAL A 577 13.29 -12.27 31.40
CA VAL A 577 13.88 -13.61 31.38
C VAL A 577 15.25 -13.50 32.03
N LYS A 578 15.31 -13.77 33.32
CA LYS A 578 16.56 -13.96 34.05
C LYS A 578 17.26 -15.19 33.47
N TYR A 579 18.30 -14.93 32.69
CA TYR A 579 19.30 -15.94 32.40
C TYR A 579 19.98 -16.32 33.72
N SER A 580 19.57 -17.41 34.33
CA SER A 580 20.33 -18.05 35.40
C SER A 580 21.57 -18.70 34.78
N SER A 581 22.72 -18.08 35.04
CA SER A 581 24.02 -18.70 34.80
C SER A 581 24.16 -19.93 35.77
N SER A 582 23.91 -21.12 35.28
CA SER A 582 24.33 -22.34 35.93
C SER A 582 25.79 -22.60 35.59
N THR A 583 26.69 -22.20 36.46
CA THR A 583 28.06 -22.72 36.53
C THR A 583 28.00 -24.16 37.00
N SER A 584 28.14 -25.12 36.08
CA SER A 584 28.44 -26.48 36.44
C SER A 584 29.95 -26.64 36.62
N THR A 585 30.38 -26.73 37.86
CA THR A 585 31.71 -27.26 38.25
C THR A 585 31.75 -28.74 37.94
N LEU A 586 32.70 -29.16 37.10
CA LEU A 586 33.09 -30.57 36.96
C LEU A 586 33.96 -30.98 38.14
N PRO A 587 33.78 -32.19 38.76
CA PRO A 587 34.76 -32.77 39.64
C PRO A 587 35.77 -33.62 38.85
N VAL A 588 37.06 -33.42 39.18
CA VAL A 588 38.30 -34.21 39.03
C VAL A 588 38.30 -35.38 38.03
#